data_329f4c0540c873272b77eabe4e0adc67
#
_entry.id   329f4c0540c873272b77eabe4e0adc67
#
_cell.length_a   1.000
_cell.length_b   1.000
_cell.length_c   1.000
_cell.angle_alpha   90.00
_cell.angle_beta   90.00
_cell.angle_gamma   90.00
#
_symmetry.space_group_name_H-M   'P 1'
#
loop_
_entity.id
_entity.type
_entity.pdbx_description
1 polymer ?
#
loop_
_entity_poly.entity_id
_entity_poly.type
_entity_poly.pdbx_seq_one_letter_code
_entity_poly.pdbx_strand_id
1 'polypeptide(L)'
;HMGGLAIAIQNARSNFKYILINNGCHESVGRQPTIANYWNFEKILEGFGFEKVIIVNNLEELNKSIKILKKNGKIALIINTNDKSRKELGRPTTVPKENKKMFQKKLRGK
;
A
#
# COMPACT_ATOMS: atom_id res chain seq x y z
N HIS A 1 -1.45 -8.57 -7.18
CA HIS A 1 -2.71 -9.32 -7.43
C HIS A 1 -3.92 -8.38 -7.47
N MET A 2 -4.13 -7.74 -8.63
CA MET A 2 -5.22 -6.75 -8.82
C MET A 2 -6.63 -7.35 -8.66
N GLY A 3 -6.84 -8.63 -9.01
CA GLY A 3 -8.14 -9.28 -8.87
C GLY A 3 -8.66 -9.33 -7.44
N GLY A 4 -7.79 -9.62 -6.47
CA GLY A 4 -8.17 -9.59 -5.06
C GLY A 4 -8.54 -8.19 -4.55
N LEU A 5 -7.96 -7.14 -5.15
CA LEU A 5 -8.26 -5.76 -4.77
C LEU A 5 -9.67 -5.34 -5.21
N ALA A 6 -10.12 -5.76 -6.40
CA ALA A 6 -11.46 -5.48 -6.86
C ALA A 6 -12.53 -6.03 -5.90
N ILE A 7 -12.33 -7.26 -5.40
CA ILE A 7 -13.22 -7.87 -4.40
C ILE A 7 -13.12 -7.15 -3.05
N ALA A 8 -11.91 -6.79 -2.63
CA ALA A 8 -11.68 -6.09 -1.37
C ALA A 8 -12.38 -4.73 -1.33
N ILE A 9 -12.26 -3.93 -2.38
CA ILE A 9 -12.89 -2.59 -2.44
C ILE A 9 -14.40 -2.66 -2.50
N GLN A 10 -14.96 -3.67 -3.17
CA GLN A 10 -16.40 -3.88 -3.26
C GLN A 10 -17.03 -4.11 -1.88
N ASN A 11 -16.33 -4.82 -1.00
CA ASN A 11 -16.78 -5.14 0.36
C ASN A 11 -16.25 -4.17 1.43
N ALA A 12 -15.40 -3.22 1.03
CA ALA A 12 -14.75 -2.31 1.95
C ALA A 12 -15.69 -1.21 2.46
N ARG A 13 -15.56 -0.88 3.74
CA ARG A 13 -16.22 0.27 4.35
C ARG A 13 -15.57 1.58 3.91
N SER A 14 -16.25 2.71 4.18
CA SER A 14 -15.79 4.06 3.82
C SER A 14 -14.47 4.51 4.41
N ASN A 15 -13.90 3.77 5.37
CA ASN A 15 -12.59 4.06 5.96
C ASN A 15 -11.45 3.21 5.37
N PHE A 16 -11.68 2.50 4.27
CA PHE A 16 -10.67 1.65 3.65
C PHE A 16 -9.55 2.47 3.01
N LYS A 17 -8.30 2.13 3.36
CA LYS A 17 -7.09 2.76 2.82
C LYS A 17 -6.23 1.71 2.13
N TYR A 18 -5.83 2.01 0.91
CA TYR A 18 -4.93 1.16 0.14
C TYR A 18 -3.64 1.90 -0.18
N ILE A 19 -2.51 1.31 0.14
CA ILE A 19 -1.19 1.87 -0.15
C ILE A 19 -0.48 0.93 -1.11
N LEU A 20 -0.22 1.41 -2.32
CA LEU A 20 0.55 0.74 -3.35
C LEU A 20 1.96 1.33 -3.37
N ILE A 21 2.95 0.51 -3.02
CA ILE A 21 4.36 0.88 -3.19
C ILE A 21 4.82 0.31 -4.53
N ASN A 22 5.15 1.21 -5.46
CA ASN A 22 5.57 0.87 -6.81
C ASN A 22 7.06 1.16 -6.98
N ASN A 23 7.88 0.12 -6.99
CA ASN A 23 9.32 0.22 -7.30
C ASN A 23 9.63 -0.16 -8.76
N GLY A 24 8.62 -0.48 -9.58
CA GLY A 24 8.76 -0.81 -11.00
C GLY A 24 9.49 -2.11 -11.31
N CYS A 25 9.94 -2.86 -10.31
CA CYS A 25 10.74 -4.06 -10.53
C CYS A 25 10.46 -5.19 -9.53
N HIS A 26 10.92 -6.39 -9.89
CA HIS A 26 11.01 -7.56 -9.02
C HIS A 26 12.42 -7.67 -8.44
N GLU A 27 12.68 -7.01 -7.32
CA GLU A 27 14.02 -6.92 -6.73
C GLU A 27 14.60 -8.29 -6.38
N SER A 28 13.80 -9.21 -5.87
CA SER A 28 14.22 -10.54 -5.43
C SER A 28 14.67 -11.49 -6.55
N VAL A 29 14.37 -11.16 -7.80
CA VAL A 29 14.69 -11.97 -8.99
C VAL A 29 15.45 -11.16 -10.05
N GLY A 30 16.47 -10.43 -9.60
CA GLY A 30 17.37 -9.73 -10.52
C GLY A 30 16.82 -8.42 -11.07
N ARG A 31 15.87 -7.78 -10.37
CA ARG A 31 15.28 -6.48 -10.72
C ARG A 31 14.61 -6.44 -12.09
N GLN A 32 14.04 -7.56 -12.49
CA GLN A 32 13.26 -7.61 -13.72
C GLN A 32 12.11 -6.59 -13.65
N PRO A 33 11.86 -5.83 -14.75
CA PRO A 33 10.80 -4.84 -14.77
C PRO A 33 9.43 -5.49 -14.59
N THR A 34 8.56 -4.81 -13.85
CA THR A 34 7.17 -5.20 -13.72
C THR A 34 6.34 -4.56 -14.84
N ILE A 35 5.11 -5.03 -15.01
CA ILE A 35 4.13 -4.40 -15.91
C ILE A 35 3.69 -3.00 -15.43
N ALA A 36 4.07 -2.61 -14.21
CA ALA A 36 3.72 -1.35 -13.59
C ALA A 36 4.05 -0.11 -14.46
N ASN A 37 5.11 -0.18 -15.24
CA ASN A 37 5.54 0.91 -16.13
C ASN A 37 4.58 1.15 -17.32
N TYR A 38 3.71 0.20 -17.61
CA TYR A 38 2.75 0.26 -18.73
C TYR A 38 1.31 0.51 -18.26
N TRP A 39 1.05 0.47 -16.95
CA TRP A 39 -0.28 0.59 -16.39
C TRP A 39 -0.53 1.98 -15.81
N ASN A 40 -1.71 2.50 -16.09
CA ASN A 40 -2.21 3.67 -15.38
C ASN A 40 -2.94 3.21 -14.10
N PHE A 41 -2.19 3.07 -13.02
CA PHE A 41 -2.75 2.64 -11.74
C PHE A 41 -3.80 3.59 -11.18
N GLU A 42 -3.70 4.89 -11.45
CA GLU A 42 -4.69 5.87 -11.01
C GLU A 42 -6.07 5.52 -11.59
N LYS A 43 -6.16 5.40 -12.91
CA LYS A 43 -7.40 5.03 -13.58
C LYS A 43 -7.94 3.66 -13.18
N ILE A 44 -7.05 2.69 -12.95
CA ILE A 44 -7.44 1.35 -12.50
C ILE A 44 -8.06 1.42 -11.10
N LEU A 45 -7.45 2.12 -10.17
CA LEU A 45 -7.93 2.24 -8.80
C LEU A 45 -9.22 3.07 -8.72
N GLU A 46 -9.34 4.13 -9.50
CA GLU A 46 -10.60 4.86 -9.68
C GLU A 46 -11.71 3.95 -10.20
N GLY A 47 -11.42 3.15 -11.24
CA GLY A 47 -12.35 2.17 -11.80
C GLY A 47 -12.79 1.09 -10.82
N PHE A 48 -11.96 0.75 -9.82
CA PHE A 48 -12.34 -0.15 -8.73
C PHE A 48 -13.23 0.51 -7.67
N GLY A 49 -13.42 1.83 -7.71
CA GLY A 49 -14.29 2.55 -6.80
C GLY A 49 -13.57 3.22 -5.62
N PHE A 50 -12.28 3.52 -5.74
CA PHE A 50 -11.64 4.44 -4.82
C PHE A 50 -12.14 5.86 -5.10
N GLU A 51 -12.60 6.54 -4.05
CA GLU A 51 -13.12 7.91 -4.11
C GLU A 51 -12.00 8.92 -4.33
N LYS A 52 -10.79 8.57 -3.94
CA LYS A 52 -9.60 9.39 -4.14
C LYS A 52 -8.38 8.52 -4.36
N VAL A 53 -7.64 8.83 -5.42
CA VAL A 53 -6.32 8.26 -5.71
C VAL A 53 -5.28 9.37 -5.65
N ILE A 54 -4.16 9.13 -5.00
CA ILE A 54 -3.08 10.10 -4.81
C ILE A 54 -1.78 9.45 -5.27
N ILE A 55 -1.06 10.13 -6.15
CA ILE A 55 0.27 9.71 -6.59
C ILE A 55 1.31 10.51 -5.81
N VAL A 56 2.35 9.83 -5.35
CA VAL A 56 3.44 10.39 -4.56
C VAL A 56 4.77 9.99 -5.19
N ASN A 57 5.57 10.99 -5.53
CA ASN A 57 6.88 10.82 -6.15
C ASN A 57 8.04 11.35 -5.28
N ASN A 58 7.72 12.05 -4.20
CA ASN A 58 8.70 12.65 -3.29
C ASN A 58 8.19 12.73 -1.85
N LEU A 59 9.10 13.07 -0.93
CA LEU A 59 8.82 13.10 0.50
C LEU A 59 7.82 14.20 0.89
N GLU A 60 7.83 15.33 0.21
CA GLU A 60 6.91 16.43 0.47
C GLU A 60 5.47 16.03 0.16
N GLU A 61 5.26 15.41 -1.01
CA GLU A 61 3.96 14.87 -1.41
C GLU A 61 3.48 13.76 -0.45
N LEU A 62 4.41 12.90 0.01
CA LEU A 62 4.11 11.89 1.01
C LEU A 62 3.58 12.52 2.31
N ASN A 63 4.26 13.52 2.84
CA ASN A 63 3.85 14.19 4.07
C ASN A 63 2.47 14.88 3.94
N LYS A 64 2.18 15.45 2.79
CA LYS A 64 0.86 16.01 2.49
C LYS A 64 -0.22 14.92 2.43
N SER A 65 0.09 13.79 1.80
CA SER A 65 -0.85 12.69 1.60
C SER A 65 -1.23 11.96 2.90
N ILE A 66 -0.33 11.89 3.89
CA ILE A 66 -0.62 11.28 5.20
C ILE A 66 -1.80 11.98 5.90
N LYS A 67 -1.91 13.30 5.76
CA LYS A 67 -3.04 14.07 6.31
C LYS A 67 -4.36 13.69 5.63
N ILE A 68 -4.30 13.39 4.34
CA ILE A 68 -5.48 12.99 3.56
C ILE A 68 -5.91 11.55 3.90
N LEU A 69 -4.97 10.65 4.13
CA LEU A 69 -5.28 9.27 4.55
C LEU A 69 -6.07 9.19 5.87
N LYS A 70 -5.98 10.20 6.73
CA LYS A 70 -6.75 10.26 7.98
C LYS A 70 -8.21 10.63 7.79
N LYS A 71 -8.60 11.14 6.61
CA LYS A 71 -9.98 11.50 6.28
C LYS A 71 -10.82 10.25 5.99
N ASN A 72 -12.13 10.36 6.15
CA ASN A 72 -13.06 9.35 5.68
C ASN A 72 -13.00 9.23 4.15
N GLY A 73 -13.43 8.10 3.63
CA GLY A 73 -13.44 7.78 2.20
C GLY A 73 -12.56 6.57 1.88
N LYS A 74 -12.85 5.94 0.77
CA LYS A 74 -12.02 4.88 0.18
C LYS A 74 -10.86 5.56 -0.58
N ILE A 75 -9.69 5.60 0.03
CA ILE A 75 -8.54 6.37 -0.49
C ILE A 75 -7.41 5.41 -0.85
N ALA A 76 -6.88 5.57 -2.06
CA ALA A 76 -5.68 4.89 -2.51
C ALA A 76 -4.49 5.86 -2.58
N LEU A 77 -3.32 5.39 -2.17
CA LEU A 77 -2.05 6.10 -2.26
C LEU A 77 -1.08 5.26 -3.08
N ILE A 78 -0.60 5.81 -4.18
CA ILE A 78 0.43 5.21 -5.03
C ILE A 78 1.75 5.92 -4.71
N ILE A 79 2.70 5.19 -4.14
CA ILE A 79 4.02 5.70 -3.80
C ILE A 79 5.02 5.13 -4.80
N ASN A 80 5.51 5.98 -5.70
CA ASN A 80 6.59 5.60 -6.60
C ASN A 80 7.92 5.69 -5.86
N THR A 81 8.66 4.59 -5.83
CA THR A 81 9.96 4.49 -5.18
C THR A 81 11.03 4.10 -6.20
N ASN A 82 12.29 4.27 -5.82
CA ASN A 82 13.37 3.68 -6.59
C ASN A 82 13.43 2.15 -6.36
N ASP A 83 14.23 1.47 -7.15
CA ASP A 83 14.43 0.02 -7.13
C ASP A 83 15.47 -0.45 -6.09
N LYS A 84 15.88 0.43 -5.16
CA LYS A 84 16.92 0.14 -4.18
C LYS A 84 16.34 -0.14 -2.82
N SER A 85 16.82 -1.18 -2.15
CA SER A 85 16.56 -1.40 -0.73
C SER A 85 17.70 -0.86 0.14
N ARG A 86 17.38 -0.57 1.39
CA ARG A 86 18.40 -0.19 2.38
C ARG A 86 19.34 -1.38 2.63
N LYS A 87 20.62 -1.12 2.79
CA LYS A 87 21.62 -2.18 3.11
C LYS A 87 21.38 -2.81 4.48
N GLU A 88 20.92 -2.02 5.43
CA GLU A 88 20.69 -2.44 6.83
C GLU A 88 19.19 -2.59 7.08
N LEU A 89 18.62 -3.70 6.59
CA LEU A 89 17.26 -4.09 6.91
C LEU A 89 17.27 -5.00 8.12
N GLY A 90 16.65 -4.54 9.22
CA GLY A 90 16.40 -5.39 10.39
C GLY A 90 15.49 -6.57 10.04
N ARG A 91 15.64 -7.64 10.77
CA ARG A 91 14.73 -8.79 10.71
C ARG A 91 13.70 -8.68 11.83
N PRO A 92 12.49 -9.19 11.66
CA PRO A 92 11.54 -9.29 12.76
C PRO A 92 12.15 -10.06 13.93
N THR A 93 12.02 -9.51 15.13
CA THR A 93 12.53 -10.11 16.37
C THR A 93 11.52 -11.06 17.01
N THR A 94 10.28 -11.04 16.55
CA THR A 94 9.17 -11.86 17.05
C THR A 94 8.71 -12.84 15.99
N VAL A 95 8.28 -14.02 16.43
CA VAL A 95 7.72 -15.03 15.51
C VAL A 95 6.26 -14.68 15.15
N PRO A 96 5.73 -15.15 13.99
CA PRO A 96 4.38 -14.82 13.54
C PRO A 96 3.28 -15.13 14.56
N LYS A 97 3.42 -16.21 15.34
CA LYS A 97 2.47 -16.60 16.39
C LYS A 97 2.36 -15.56 17.51
N GLU A 98 3.48 -14.96 17.89
CA GLU A 98 3.53 -13.91 18.91
C GLU A 98 2.96 -12.61 18.37
N ASN A 99 3.30 -12.23 17.14
CA ASN A 99 2.73 -11.07 16.47
C ASN A 99 1.21 -11.15 16.42
N LYS A 100 0.67 -12.31 16.04
CA LYS A 100 -0.78 -12.56 16.04
C LYS A 100 -1.38 -12.34 17.43
N LYS A 101 -0.78 -12.91 18.48
CA LYS A 101 -1.28 -12.78 19.86
C LYS A 101 -1.26 -11.32 20.33
N MET A 102 -0.17 -10.60 20.08
CA MET A 102 -0.05 -9.18 20.45
C MET A 102 -1.09 -8.32 19.73
N PHE A 103 -1.28 -8.54 18.45
CA PHE A 103 -2.29 -7.83 17.66
C PHE A 103 -3.72 -8.11 18.17
N GLN A 104 -4.05 -9.39 18.40
CA GLN A 104 -5.35 -9.78 18.93
C GLN A 104 -5.61 -9.18 20.33
N LYS A 105 -4.59 -9.17 21.21
CA LYS A 105 -4.69 -8.55 22.52
C LYS A 105 -5.01 -7.06 22.42
N LYS A 106 -4.33 -6.36 21.49
CA LYS A 106 -4.56 -4.92 21.28
C LYS A 106 -5.97 -4.61 20.74
N LEU A 107 -6.52 -5.48 19.90
CA LEU A 107 -7.88 -5.32 19.38
C LEU A 107 -8.95 -5.60 20.43
N ARG A 108 -8.72 -6.56 21.35
CA ARG A 108 -9.68 -6.98 22.39
C ARG A 108 -9.59 -6.13 23.65
N GLY A 109 -8.51 -5.40 23.83
CA GLY A 109 -8.25 -4.58 25.02
C GLY A 109 -8.82 -3.16 24.95
N LYS A 110 -9.86 -2.97 24.12
CA LYS A 110 -10.68 -1.75 24.08
C LYS A 110 -12.05 -2.03 24.69
#